data_9e4a7db939cd1f30caf1f435dd863907
#
_entry.id   9e4a7db939cd1f30caf1f435dd863907
#
_cell.length_a   1.000
_cell.length_b   1.000
_cell.length_c   1.000
_cell.angle_alpha   90.00
_cell.angle_beta   90.00
_cell.angle_gamma   90.00
#
_symmetry.space_group_name_H-M   'P 1'
#
loop_
_entity.id
_entity.type
_entity.pdbx_description
1 polymer ?
#
loop_
_entity_poly.entity_id
_entity_poly.type
_entity_poly.pdbx_seq_one_letter_code
_entity_poly.pdbx_strand_id
1 'polypeptide(L)'
;MLLEPYQLIEAMPMVARLKARADEAGVHLWSGNNVGYFGPFERQLYERTQAGHHLSCGAGNSGIGIEANGDIKGCPSLPTADYVGGNIRDFSLREIWEQTAPLRFTRDRSTDELWGFCKSCYYAEDCMAGCSWTAHVLLGRRGNNPYCHHRTLELLKLGKRERITQVERAPGHPFDYGRFELVEEIWQTDERERAERVARGEERWLIDETAATLPR
;
A
#
# COMPACT_ATOMS: atom_id res chain seq x y z
N MET A 1 -13.78 -6.69 -4.25
CA MET A 1 -13.95 -6.38 -2.83
C MET A 1 -12.62 -5.83 -2.34
N LEU A 2 -12.60 -4.62 -1.79
CA LEU A 2 -11.41 -4.03 -1.18
C LEU A 2 -11.46 -4.27 0.34
N LEU A 3 -10.30 -4.41 0.97
CA LEU A 3 -10.21 -4.29 2.43
C LEU A 3 -10.52 -2.86 2.82
N GLU A 4 -11.18 -2.69 3.95
CA GLU A 4 -11.23 -1.37 4.58
C GLU A 4 -9.88 -1.08 5.27
N PRO A 5 -9.38 0.16 5.26
CA PRO A 5 -8.10 0.49 5.89
C PRO A 5 -7.98 0.02 7.33
N TYR A 6 -9.04 0.17 8.14
CA TYR A 6 -9.02 -0.27 9.55
C TYR A 6 -8.88 -1.78 9.73
N GLN A 7 -9.22 -2.59 8.72
CA GLN A 7 -9.07 -4.06 8.80
C GLN A 7 -7.60 -4.50 8.84
N LEU A 8 -6.66 -3.61 8.56
CA LEU A 8 -5.23 -3.91 8.73
C LEU A 8 -4.86 -4.19 10.20
N ILE A 9 -5.66 -3.75 11.17
CA ILE A 9 -5.49 -4.09 12.59
C ILE A 9 -5.42 -5.61 12.77
N GLU A 10 -6.23 -6.36 12.01
CA GLU A 10 -6.27 -7.83 12.09
C GLU A 10 -5.46 -8.50 10.97
N ALA A 11 -5.52 -7.95 9.76
CA ALA A 11 -4.86 -8.55 8.60
C ALA A 11 -3.34 -8.64 8.79
N MET A 12 -2.71 -7.61 9.37
CA MET A 12 -1.26 -7.59 9.56
C MET A 12 -0.75 -8.64 10.57
N PRO A 13 -1.33 -8.78 11.76
CA PRO A 13 -1.00 -9.89 12.66
C PRO A 13 -1.22 -11.27 12.03
N MET A 14 -2.25 -11.42 11.19
CA MET A 14 -2.51 -12.67 10.49
C MET A 14 -1.41 -12.99 9.46
N VAL A 15 -1.04 -12.01 8.64
CA VAL A 15 0.05 -12.18 7.65
C VAL A 15 1.38 -12.51 8.36
N ALA A 16 1.67 -11.85 9.50
CA ALA A 16 2.86 -12.15 10.28
C ALA A 16 2.88 -13.59 10.81
N ARG A 17 1.73 -14.09 11.31
CA ARG A 17 1.62 -15.51 11.71
C ARG A 17 1.78 -16.48 10.55
N LEU A 18 1.19 -16.17 9.39
CA LEU A 18 1.34 -16.98 8.18
C LEU A 18 2.80 -17.00 7.72
N LYS A 19 3.49 -15.86 7.79
CA LYS A 19 4.93 -15.77 7.48
C LYS A 19 5.75 -16.67 8.39
N ALA A 20 5.52 -16.62 9.71
CA ALA A 20 6.23 -17.48 10.67
C ALA A 20 6.01 -18.97 10.35
N ARG A 21 4.77 -19.39 10.10
CA ARG A 21 4.46 -20.78 9.74
C ARG A 21 5.09 -21.21 8.40
N ALA A 22 5.12 -20.30 7.44
CA ALA A 22 5.76 -20.55 6.14
C ALA A 22 7.27 -20.78 6.32
N ASP A 23 7.92 -19.94 7.12
CA ASP A 23 9.35 -20.07 7.42
C ASP A 23 9.67 -21.39 8.15
N GLU A 24 8.86 -21.80 9.14
CA GLU A 24 8.97 -23.09 9.82
C GLU A 24 8.81 -24.29 8.85
N ALA A 25 7.95 -24.15 7.85
CA ALA A 25 7.71 -25.16 6.82
C ALA A 25 8.73 -25.12 5.67
N GLY A 26 9.71 -24.23 5.69
CA GLY A 26 10.65 -24.01 4.60
C GLY A 26 10.03 -23.39 3.34
N VAL A 27 8.82 -22.80 3.46
CA VAL A 27 8.13 -22.12 2.38
C VAL A 27 8.47 -20.63 2.38
N HIS A 28 8.92 -20.14 1.25
CA HIS A 28 9.25 -18.73 1.12
C HIS A 28 7.98 -17.89 0.86
N LEU A 29 7.48 -17.20 1.88
CA LEU A 29 6.39 -16.25 1.74
C LEU A 29 6.96 -14.84 1.59
N TRP A 30 6.68 -14.24 0.45
CA TRP A 30 7.04 -12.85 0.18
C TRP A 30 5.87 -11.94 0.45
N SER A 31 6.01 -11.01 1.38
CA SER A 31 5.02 -9.95 1.58
C SER A 31 5.16 -8.91 0.46
N GLY A 32 4.07 -8.64 -0.28
CA GLY A 32 4.05 -7.60 -1.31
C GLY A 32 4.19 -6.19 -0.70
N ASN A 33 4.49 -5.22 -1.56
CA ASN A 33 4.67 -3.81 -1.17
C ASN A 33 3.38 -3.10 -0.70
N ASN A 34 2.21 -3.75 -0.81
CA ASN A 34 0.91 -3.19 -0.41
C ASN A 34 0.37 -3.77 0.90
N VAL A 35 1.18 -4.52 1.64
CA VAL A 35 0.74 -5.30 2.83
C VAL A 35 0.87 -4.53 4.14
N GLY A 36 0.95 -3.23 4.12
CA GLY A 36 1.14 -2.37 5.29
C GLY A 36 2.54 -1.78 5.37
N TYR A 37 2.67 -0.73 6.16
CA TYR A 37 3.88 0.05 6.31
C TYR A 37 4.12 0.35 7.78
N PHE A 38 5.36 0.16 8.25
CA PHE A 38 5.85 0.56 9.57
C PHE A 38 4.91 0.19 10.72
N GLY A 39 4.49 -1.08 10.76
CA GLY A 39 3.75 -1.65 11.88
C GLY A 39 4.65 -2.48 12.79
N PRO A 40 4.13 -3.03 13.89
CA PRO A 40 4.89 -3.89 14.80
C PRO A 40 5.52 -5.12 14.13
N PHE A 41 4.99 -5.53 12.97
CA PHE A 41 5.43 -6.70 12.22
C PHE A 41 6.37 -6.35 11.05
N GLU A 42 6.73 -5.10 10.88
CA GLU A 42 7.52 -4.61 9.76
C GLU A 42 8.81 -5.41 9.60
N ARG A 43 9.59 -5.54 10.67
CA ARG A 43 10.84 -6.29 10.65
C ARG A 43 10.65 -7.76 10.24
N GLN A 44 9.62 -8.42 10.74
CA GLN A 44 9.33 -9.82 10.41
C GLN A 44 8.94 -10.00 8.96
N LEU A 45 8.14 -9.07 8.41
CA LEU A 45 7.64 -9.16 7.05
C LEU A 45 8.71 -8.79 6.01
N TYR A 46 9.64 -7.91 6.36
CA TYR A 46 10.70 -7.41 5.48
C TYR A 46 12.14 -7.77 5.94
N GLU A 47 12.31 -8.78 6.79
CA GLU A 47 13.62 -9.17 7.35
C GLU A 47 14.70 -9.48 6.29
N ARG A 48 14.28 -9.88 5.09
CA ARG A 48 15.18 -10.21 3.97
C ARG A 48 15.53 -9.00 3.10
N THR A 49 15.00 -7.83 3.37
CA THR A 49 15.46 -6.60 2.72
C THR A 49 16.71 -6.10 3.43
N GLN A 50 17.62 -5.48 2.70
CA GLN A 50 18.84 -4.92 3.31
C GLN A 50 18.54 -3.87 4.38
N ALA A 51 17.43 -3.15 4.23
CA ALA A 51 16.99 -2.14 5.17
C ALA A 51 16.23 -2.71 6.38
N GLY A 52 15.72 -3.95 6.31
CA GLY A 52 14.90 -4.56 7.36
C GLY A 52 13.52 -3.91 7.55
N HIS A 53 13.10 -3.09 6.60
CA HIS A 53 11.80 -2.44 6.57
C HIS A 53 11.33 -2.22 5.12
N HIS A 54 10.06 -1.88 4.95
CA HIS A 54 9.51 -1.53 3.65
C HIS A 54 10.22 -0.30 3.09
N LEU A 55 10.74 -0.46 1.89
CA LEU A 55 11.31 0.66 1.15
C LEU A 55 10.18 1.43 0.46
N SER A 56 10.37 2.71 0.30
CA SER A 56 9.51 3.58 -0.48
C SER A 56 9.32 3.07 -1.92
N CYS A 57 8.37 3.64 -2.66
CA CYS A 57 8.08 3.25 -4.04
C CYS A 57 9.32 3.21 -4.91
N GLY A 58 9.61 2.06 -5.52
CA GLY A 58 10.75 1.84 -6.40
C GLY A 58 10.51 2.21 -7.88
N ALA A 59 9.32 2.72 -8.22
CA ALA A 59 8.99 3.08 -9.60
C ALA A 59 9.98 4.11 -10.17
N GLY A 60 10.61 3.80 -11.31
CA GLY A 60 11.61 4.68 -11.91
C GLY A 60 12.90 4.87 -11.08
N ASN A 61 13.09 4.13 -9.99
CA ASN A 61 14.31 4.11 -9.20
C ASN A 61 14.99 2.73 -9.25
N SER A 62 14.26 1.66 -9.00
CA SER A 62 14.78 0.28 -9.04
C SER A 62 14.11 -0.60 -10.09
N GLY A 63 13.15 -0.09 -10.84
CA GLY A 63 12.44 -0.83 -11.86
C GLY A 63 11.77 0.07 -12.89
N ILE A 64 11.49 -0.51 -14.05
CA ILE A 64 10.69 0.08 -15.14
C ILE A 64 9.66 -0.94 -15.63
N GLY A 65 8.60 -0.44 -16.25
CA GLY A 65 7.64 -1.21 -17.02
C GLY A 65 7.69 -0.79 -18.49
N ILE A 66 7.61 -1.78 -19.38
CA ILE A 66 7.49 -1.58 -20.83
C ILE A 66 6.13 -2.09 -21.25
N GLU A 67 5.30 -1.24 -21.84
CA GLU A 67 4.00 -1.63 -22.37
C GLU A 67 4.11 -2.21 -23.79
N ALA A 68 3.10 -2.96 -24.21
CA ALA A 68 3.10 -3.62 -25.51
C ALA A 68 3.24 -2.65 -26.71
N ASN A 69 2.79 -1.41 -26.54
CA ASN A 69 2.96 -0.34 -27.55
C ASN A 69 4.34 0.35 -27.50
N GLY A 70 5.20 -0.03 -26.56
CA GLY A 70 6.54 0.53 -26.36
C GLY A 70 6.63 1.71 -25.41
N ASP A 71 5.55 2.07 -24.73
CA ASP A 71 5.56 3.09 -23.68
C ASP A 71 6.33 2.62 -22.45
N ILE A 72 7.08 3.52 -21.85
CA ILE A 72 7.91 3.26 -20.67
C ILE A 72 7.33 3.97 -19.46
N LYS A 73 7.14 3.20 -18.38
CA LYS A 73 6.70 3.69 -17.07
C LYS A 73 7.67 3.26 -15.97
N GLY A 74 7.68 3.96 -14.85
CA GLY A 74 8.47 3.56 -13.69
C GLY A 74 7.93 2.28 -13.01
N CYS A 75 6.64 2.01 -13.15
CA CYS A 75 5.97 0.79 -12.67
C CYS A 75 4.84 0.44 -13.64
N PRO A 76 4.70 -0.84 -14.07
CA PRO A 76 3.66 -1.23 -15.03
C PRO A 76 2.23 -1.04 -14.49
N SER A 77 2.05 -1.04 -13.17
CA SER A 77 0.73 -0.86 -12.56
C SER A 77 0.24 0.59 -12.52
N LEU A 78 1.14 1.58 -12.66
CA LEU A 78 0.75 2.99 -12.65
C LEU A 78 -0.07 3.36 -13.89
N PRO A 79 -1.05 4.29 -13.79
CA PRO A 79 -1.85 4.74 -14.92
C PRO A 79 -0.99 5.28 -16.05
N THR A 80 -1.27 4.84 -17.26
CA THR A 80 -0.48 5.23 -18.47
C THR A 80 -0.56 6.73 -18.71
N ALA A 81 -1.76 7.32 -18.59
CA ALA A 81 -1.98 8.74 -18.86
C ALA A 81 -1.07 9.68 -18.05
N ASP A 82 -0.75 9.30 -16.79
CA ASP A 82 -0.03 10.18 -15.86
C ASP A 82 1.46 9.82 -15.73
N TYR A 83 1.87 8.61 -16.13
CA TYR A 83 3.18 8.07 -15.77
C TYR A 83 4.03 7.57 -16.93
N VAL A 84 3.61 7.78 -18.18
CA VAL A 84 4.46 7.50 -19.35
C VAL A 84 5.56 8.53 -19.45
N GLY A 85 6.80 8.07 -19.43
CA GLY A 85 7.97 8.91 -19.63
C GLY A 85 8.38 9.06 -21.10
N GLY A 86 7.88 8.19 -21.96
CA GLY A 86 8.18 8.21 -23.40
C GLY A 86 8.05 6.83 -24.02
N ASN A 87 8.23 6.75 -25.34
CA ASN A 87 8.17 5.51 -26.11
C ASN A 87 9.56 5.11 -26.59
N ILE A 88 9.92 3.83 -26.49
CA ILE A 88 11.25 3.32 -26.92
C ILE A 88 11.50 3.43 -28.41
N ARG A 89 10.48 3.71 -29.22
CA ARG A 89 10.65 3.96 -30.67
C ARG A 89 11.12 5.37 -30.99
N ASP A 90 10.87 6.30 -30.04
CA ASP A 90 11.14 7.72 -30.23
C ASP A 90 12.38 8.19 -29.46
N PHE A 91 12.66 7.55 -28.32
CA PHE A 91 13.73 7.91 -27.39
C PHE A 91 14.50 6.69 -26.92
N SER A 92 15.77 6.86 -26.59
CA SER A 92 16.54 5.80 -25.93
C SER A 92 16.03 5.57 -24.50
N LEU A 93 16.15 4.34 -24.00
CA LEU A 93 15.77 4.01 -22.62
C LEU A 93 16.52 4.88 -21.61
N ARG A 94 17.78 5.25 -21.89
CA ARG A 94 18.56 6.14 -21.02
C ARG A 94 17.94 7.54 -20.95
N GLU A 95 17.56 8.13 -22.06
CA GLU A 95 16.91 9.45 -22.09
C GLU A 95 15.60 9.42 -21.31
N ILE A 96 14.75 8.40 -21.53
CA ILE A 96 13.50 8.24 -20.80
C ILE A 96 13.77 8.13 -19.31
N TRP A 97 14.73 7.28 -18.90
CA TRP A 97 15.06 7.05 -17.49
C TRP A 97 15.64 8.28 -16.79
N GLU A 98 16.58 8.98 -17.43
CA GLU A 98 17.35 10.03 -16.79
C GLU A 98 16.69 11.41 -16.88
N GLN A 99 15.86 11.66 -17.89
CA GLN A 99 15.43 13.03 -18.22
C GLN A 99 13.94 13.28 -18.04
N THR A 100 13.09 12.24 -17.98
CA THR A 100 11.65 12.46 -17.95
C THR A 100 11.08 12.47 -16.54
N ALA A 101 10.25 13.47 -16.24
CA ALA A 101 9.64 13.62 -14.93
C ALA A 101 8.80 12.41 -14.48
N PRO A 102 8.03 11.72 -15.36
CA PRO A 102 7.29 10.53 -14.96
C PRO A 102 8.15 9.35 -14.49
N LEU A 103 9.42 9.26 -14.93
CA LEU A 103 10.37 8.24 -14.45
C LEU A 103 11.17 8.73 -13.22
N ARG A 104 11.30 10.03 -13.08
CA ARG A 104 12.13 10.63 -12.02
C ARG A 104 11.39 10.92 -10.74
N PHE A 105 10.06 10.89 -10.73
CA PHE A 105 9.28 11.40 -9.62
C PHE A 105 9.64 10.78 -8.25
N THR A 106 10.04 9.50 -8.19
CA THR A 106 10.45 8.86 -6.93
C THR A 106 11.83 9.32 -6.46
N ARG A 107 12.70 9.76 -7.39
CA ARG A 107 14.05 10.24 -7.12
C ARG A 107 14.07 11.73 -6.78
N ASP A 108 13.14 12.49 -7.35
CA ASP A 108 13.12 13.95 -7.27
C ASP A 108 12.11 14.47 -6.23
N ARG A 109 11.20 13.63 -5.73
CA ARG A 109 10.16 14.03 -4.76
C ARG A 109 10.71 14.38 -3.39
N SER A 110 9.99 15.26 -2.71
CA SER A 110 10.20 15.57 -1.30
C SER A 110 8.93 15.31 -0.47
N THR A 111 9.02 15.44 0.83
CA THR A 111 7.86 15.35 1.74
C THR A 111 6.80 16.42 1.48
N ASP A 112 7.09 17.43 0.64
CA ASP A 112 6.10 18.42 0.22
C ASP A 112 4.97 17.84 -0.65
N GLU A 113 5.24 16.72 -1.32
CA GLU A 113 4.21 15.99 -2.07
C GLU A 113 3.23 15.24 -1.15
N LEU A 114 3.57 15.04 0.11
CA LEU A 114 2.73 14.31 1.05
C LEU A 114 1.57 15.16 1.53
N TRP A 115 0.44 14.51 1.77
CA TRP A 115 -0.78 15.14 2.25
C TRP A 115 -1.56 14.21 3.19
N GLY A 116 -2.62 14.74 3.83
CA GLY A 116 -3.39 13.99 4.79
C GLY A 116 -2.52 13.44 5.93
N PHE A 117 -2.80 12.24 6.39
CA PHE A 117 -2.06 11.61 7.47
C PHE A 117 -0.54 11.52 7.18
N CYS A 118 -0.17 11.19 5.94
CA CYS A 118 1.23 10.98 5.59
C CYS A 118 2.09 12.25 5.69
N LYS A 119 1.49 13.46 5.58
CA LYS A 119 2.22 14.75 5.68
C LYS A 119 2.85 14.97 7.05
N SER A 120 2.19 14.54 8.10
CA SER A 120 2.64 14.70 9.50
C SER A 120 3.14 13.40 10.14
N CYS A 121 3.29 12.35 9.35
CA CYS A 121 3.74 11.06 9.84
C CYS A 121 5.21 11.09 10.27
N TYR A 122 5.52 10.43 11.38
CA TYR A 122 6.91 10.27 11.85
C TYR A 122 7.83 9.64 10.79
N TYR A 123 7.29 8.73 9.96
CA TYR A 123 8.02 8.02 8.91
C TYR A 123 7.92 8.70 7.53
N ALA A 124 7.56 9.99 7.48
CA ALA A 124 7.31 10.68 6.22
C ALA A 124 8.50 10.63 5.24
N GLU A 125 9.71 10.88 5.73
CA GLU A 125 10.93 10.93 4.91
C GLU A 125 11.34 9.54 4.37
N ASP A 126 11.26 8.51 5.20
CA ASP A 126 11.66 7.15 4.81
C ASP A 126 10.60 6.47 3.95
N CYS A 127 9.33 6.61 4.34
CA CYS A 127 8.21 5.91 3.70
C CYS A 127 7.70 6.61 2.44
N MET A 128 7.66 7.95 2.40
CA MET A 128 7.11 8.73 1.28
C MET A 128 5.73 8.24 0.84
N ALA A 129 4.85 7.89 1.81
CA ALA A 129 3.55 7.27 1.61
C ALA A 129 3.57 5.91 0.88
N GLY A 130 4.69 5.20 0.89
CA GLY A 130 4.81 3.84 0.37
C GLY A 130 4.47 3.69 -1.12
N CYS A 131 3.52 2.81 -1.45
CA CYS A 131 3.17 2.51 -2.83
C CYS A 131 2.39 3.65 -3.52
N SER A 132 3.01 4.26 -4.53
CA SER A 132 2.39 5.33 -5.31
C SER A 132 1.16 4.87 -6.08
N TRP A 133 1.15 3.63 -6.57
CA TRP A 133 -0.01 3.07 -7.27
C TRP A 133 -1.23 2.97 -6.34
N THR A 134 -1.08 2.39 -5.15
CA THR A 134 -2.20 2.26 -4.21
C THR A 134 -2.83 3.61 -3.88
N ALA A 135 -2.02 4.63 -3.60
CA ALA A 135 -2.52 5.97 -3.32
C ALA A 135 -3.21 6.60 -4.54
N HIS A 136 -2.59 6.47 -5.73
CA HIS A 136 -3.12 7.09 -6.95
C HIS A 136 -4.45 6.48 -7.38
N VAL A 137 -4.55 5.14 -7.45
CA VAL A 137 -5.79 4.49 -7.93
C VAL A 137 -6.98 4.67 -6.99
N LEU A 138 -6.72 4.88 -5.71
CA LEU A 138 -7.77 5.11 -4.73
C LEU A 138 -8.16 6.59 -4.63
N LEU A 139 -7.18 7.49 -4.64
CA LEU A 139 -7.39 8.88 -4.25
C LEU A 139 -7.07 9.87 -5.37
N GLY A 140 -6.81 9.40 -6.59
CA GLY A 140 -6.51 10.22 -7.75
C GLY A 140 -5.13 10.87 -7.75
N ARG A 141 -4.34 10.70 -6.68
CA ARG A 141 -2.97 11.22 -6.56
C ARG A 141 -2.14 10.43 -5.55
N ARG A 142 -0.82 10.40 -5.73
CA ARG A 142 0.13 9.82 -4.78
C ARG A 142 0.29 10.67 -3.51
N GLY A 143 1.01 10.18 -2.52
CA GLY A 143 1.43 10.95 -1.35
C GLY A 143 0.56 10.81 -0.11
N ASN A 144 -0.48 9.94 -0.13
CA ASN A 144 -1.26 9.58 1.04
C ASN A 144 -1.85 8.18 0.88
N ASN A 145 -1.24 7.18 1.50
CA ASN A 145 -1.68 5.80 1.36
C ASN A 145 -2.57 5.39 2.56
N PRO A 146 -3.83 5.02 2.31
CA PRO A 146 -4.73 4.60 3.40
C PRO A 146 -4.39 3.21 3.94
N TYR A 147 -3.80 2.33 3.13
CA TYR A 147 -3.43 0.98 3.55
C TYR A 147 -2.08 0.97 4.26
N CYS A 148 -2.07 1.46 5.49
CA CYS A 148 -0.88 1.56 6.33
C CYS A 148 -1.20 1.09 7.75
N HIS A 149 -0.55 0.02 8.23
CA HIS A 149 -0.81 -0.53 9.55
C HIS A 149 -0.46 0.47 10.67
N HIS A 150 0.67 1.19 10.54
CA HIS A 150 1.01 2.26 11.49
C HIS A 150 -0.10 3.31 11.59
N ARG A 151 -0.55 3.83 10.44
CA ARG A 151 -1.66 4.81 10.37
C ARG A 151 -2.91 4.30 11.07
N THR A 152 -3.31 3.07 10.80
CA THR A 152 -4.50 2.46 11.37
C THR A 152 -4.41 2.35 12.90
N LEU A 153 -3.24 1.97 13.42
CA LEU A 153 -3.00 1.90 14.87
C LEU A 153 -3.00 3.28 15.54
N GLU A 154 -2.44 4.30 14.88
CA GLU A 154 -2.47 5.67 15.41
C GLU A 154 -3.90 6.22 15.44
N LEU A 155 -4.68 5.98 14.38
CA LEU A 155 -6.09 6.37 14.35
C LEU A 155 -6.93 5.64 15.41
N LEU A 156 -6.67 4.35 15.64
CA LEU A 156 -7.33 3.60 16.72
C LEU A 156 -7.10 4.22 18.09
N LYS A 157 -5.87 4.65 18.41
CA LYS A 157 -5.55 5.35 19.66
C LYS A 157 -6.39 6.62 19.83
N LEU A 158 -6.68 7.31 18.72
CA LEU A 158 -7.53 8.50 18.71
C LEU A 158 -9.03 8.20 18.67
N GLY A 159 -9.44 6.92 18.72
CA GLY A 159 -10.83 6.50 18.60
C GLY A 159 -11.41 6.67 17.18
N LYS A 160 -10.57 6.73 16.16
CA LYS A 160 -10.92 6.95 14.78
C LYS A 160 -10.61 5.75 13.90
N ARG A 161 -11.36 5.62 12.80
CA ARG A 161 -11.08 4.67 11.72
C ARG A 161 -11.26 5.34 10.36
N GLU A 162 -10.71 4.73 9.35
CA GLU A 162 -10.91 5.14 7.96
C GLU A 162 -11.54 4.03 7.15
N ARG A 163 -12.39 4.44 6.21
CA ARG A 163 -13.04 3.57 5.22
C ARG A 163 -12.82 4.12 3.82
N ILE A 164 -12.83 3.19 2.84
CA ILE A 164 -12.78 3.53 1.41
C ILE A 164 -14.19 3.36 0.83
N THR A 165 -14.77 4.47 0.38
CA THR A 165 -16.08 4.46 -0.27
C THR A 165 -15.93 4.67 -1.76
N GLN A 166 -16.44 3.74 -2.57
CA GLN A 166 -16.49 3.92 -4.01
C GLN A 166 -17.62 4.90 -4.36
N VAL A 167 -17.26 6.04 -4.91
CA VAL A 167 -18.21 7.10 -5.32
C VAL A 167 -18.54 7.04 -6.81
N GLU A 168 -17.67 6.43 -7.61
CA GLU A 168 -17.89 6.22 -9.03
C GLU A 168 -17.33 4.86 -9.46
N ARG A 169 -18.11 4.12 -10.24
CA ARG A 169 -17.67 2.82 -10.77
C ARG A 169 -16.71 3.02 -11.93
N ALA A 170 -15.76 2.10 -12.04
CA ALA A 170 -14.88 2.03 -13.20
C ALA A 170 -15.69 1.81 -14.47
N PRO A 171 -15.54 2.64 -15.52
CA PRO A 171 -16.22 2.48 -16.79
C PRO A 171 -15.73 1.27 -17.62
N GLY A 172 -14.71 0.56 -17.16
CA GLY A 172 -14.23 -0.67 -17.79
C GLY A 172 -13.12 -0.46 -18.82
N HIS A 173 -12.49 0.69 -18.82
CA HIS A 173 -11.27 0.92 -19.61
C HIS A 173 -10.02 0.45 -18.87
N PRO A 174 -8.93 0.09 -19.58
CA PRO A 174 -7.66 -0.24 -18.95
C PRO A 174 -7.17 0.87 -18.01
N PHE A 175 -6.67 0.49 -16.85
CA PHE A 175 -6.21 1.40 -15.77
C PHE A 175 -7.28 2.33 -15.18
N ASP A 176 -8.53 2.02 -15.41
CA ASP A 176 -9.64 2.72 -14.80
C ASP A 176 -10.16 1.92 -13.60
N TYR A 177 -10.04 2.52 -12.44
CA TYR A 177 -10.40 1.90 -11.15
C TYR A 177 -11.68 2.50 -10.56
N GLY A 178 -12.29 3.46 -11.25
CA GLY A 178 -13.33 4.29 -10.70
C GLY A 178 -12.77 5.36 -9.75
N ARG A 179 -13.65 5.95 -8.96
CA ARG A 179 -13.28 6.99 -8.00
C ARG A 179 -13.67 6.57 -6.60
N PHE A 180 -12.76 6.81 -5.66
CA PHE A 180 -12.96 6.49 -4.25
C PHE A 180 -12.73 7.73 -3.38
N GLU A 181 -13.36 7.73 -2.23
CA GLU A 181 -13.15 8.72 -1.17
C GLU A 181 -12.74 8.01 0.12
N LEU A 182 -11.84 8.65 0.85
CA LEU A 182 -11.41 8.22 2.17
C LEU A 182 -12.27 8.94 3.21
N VAL A 183 -13.03 8.18 3.98
CA VAL A 183 -13.95 8.69 5.00
C VAL A 183 -13.40 8.36 6.38
N GLU A 184 -13.22 9.38 7.22
CA GLU A 184 -12.87 9.22 8.62
C GLU A 184 -14.16 9.10 9.45
N GLU A 185 -14.21 8.10 10.31
CA GLU A 185 -15.32 7.82 11.23
C GLU A 185 -14.82 7.68 12.66
N ILE A 186 -15.69 7.93 13.63
CA ILE A 186 -15.43 7.60 15.02
C ILE A 186 -15.86 6.16 15.27
N TRP A 187 -15.01 5.38 15.94
CA TRP A 187 -15.37 4.04 16.40
C TRP A 187 -16.55 4.09 17.36
N GLN A 188 -17.49 3.16 17.23
CA GLN A 188 -18.42 2.86 18.33
C GLN A 188 -17.63 2.23 19.48
N THR A 189 -18.08 2.45 20.72
CA THR A 189 -17.30 2.07 21.91
C THR A 189 -16.95 0.59 21.94
N ASP A 190 -17.94 -0.27 21.72
CA ASP A 190 -17.79 -1.73 21.72
C ASP A 190 -16.89 -2.24 20.58
N GLU A 191 -17.06 -1.68 19.38
CA GLU A 191 -16.20 -1.99 18.24
C GLU A 191 -14.75 -1.54 18.48
N ARG A 192 -14.55 -0.38 19.08
CA ARG A 192 -13.22 0.14 19.44
C ARG A 192 -12.51 -0.77 20.43
N GLU A 193 -13.17 -1.12 21.53
CA GLU A 193 -12.62 -2.03 22.53
C GLU A 193 -12.22 -3.37 21.92
N ARG A 194 -13.03 -3.88 21.00
CA ARG A 194 -12.74 -5.09 20.26
C ARG A 194 -11.50 -4.91 19.35
N ALA A 195 -11.43 -3.83 18.58
CA ALA A 195 -10.29 -3.52 17.74
C ALA A 195 -8.99 -3.38 18.56
N GLU A 196 -9.06 -2.79 19.74
CA GLU A 196 -7.92 -2.69 20.67
C GLU A 196 -7.47 -4.07 21.17
N ARG A 197 -8.38 -5.00 21.48
CA ARG A 197 -8.03 -6.40 21.83
C ARG A 197 -7.38 -7.13 20.66
N VAL A 198 -7.91 -6.95 19.44
CA VAL A 198 -7.32 -7.50 18.22
C VAL A 198 -5.91 -6.96 17.99
N ALA A 199 -5.70 -5.65 18.16
CA ALA A 199 -4.40 -5.02 18.04
C ALA A 199 -3.36 -5.56 19.02
N ARG A 200 -3.80 -5.95 20.22
CA ARG A 200 -2.95 -6.61 21.24
C ARG A 200 -2.80 -8.12 21.03
N GLY A 201 -3.48 -8.71 20.05
CA GLY A 201 -3.47 -10.14 19.76
C GLY A 201 -4.33 -11.00 20.71
N GLU A 202 -5.20 -10.38 21.49
CA GLU A 202 -6.08 -11.02 22.46
C GLU A 202 -7.35 -11.60 21.84
N GLU A 203 -7.77 -11.12 20.69
CA GLU A 203 -8.97 -11.51 19.96
C GLU A 203 -8.72 -11.64 18.45
N ARG A 204 -9.57 -12.42 17.77
CA ARG A 204 -9.65 -12.49 16.31
C ARG A 204 -11.04 -12.04 15.87
N TRP A 205 -11.11 -11.13 14.94
CA TRP A 205 -12.38 -10.52 14.53
C TRP A 205 -13.01 -11.11 13.26
N LEU A 206 -12.20 -11.36 12.24
CA LEU A 206 -12.67 -11.63 10.87
C LEU A 206 -12.59 -13.09 10.44
N ILE A 207 -11.92 -13.95 11.20
CA ILE A 207 -11.89 -15.35 10.85
C ILE A 207 -12.98 -16.03 11.67
N ASP A 208 -14.17 -16.10 11.07
CA ASP A 208 -15.17 -17.06 11.48
C ASP A 208 -14.52 -18.45 11.39
N GLU A 209 -14.51 -19.20 12.49
CA GLU A 209 -13.93 -20.55 12.56
C GLU A 209 -14.58 -21.51 11.55
N THR A 210 -15.70 -21.14 10.96
CA THR A 210 -16.37 -21.85 9.86
C THR A 210 -15.59 -21.86 8.55
N ALA A 211 -14.65 -20.92 8.33
CA ALA A 211 -13.76 -20.95 7.15
C ALA A 211 -12.66 -22.03 7.24
N ALA A 212 -12.51 -22.67 8.38
CA ALA A 212 -11.54 -23.75 8.59
C ALA A 212 -11.97 -25.11 7.98
N THR A 213 -13.17 -25.19 7.39
CA THR A 213 -13.74 -26.40 6.78
C THR A 213 -13.75 -26.37 5.26
N LEU A 214 -12.80 -25.75 4.61
CA LEU A 214 -12.56 -25.99 3.19
C LEU A 214 -11.99 -27.42 3.04
N PRO A 215 -12.64 -28.29 2.24
CA PRO A 215 -12.15 -29.64 2.02
C PRO A 215 -10.76 -29.59 1.39
N ARG A 216 -9.90 -30.50 1.86
CA ARG A 216 -8.54 -30.72 1.36
C ARG A 216 -8.57 -31.26 -0.06
#